data_a8e0ce3846fc41e053b066b3c728f59e
#
_entry.id   a8e0ce3846fc41e053b066b3c728f59e
#
_cell.length_a   1.000
_cell.length_b   1.000
_cell.length_c   1.000
_cell.angle_alpha   90.00
_cell.angle_beta   90.00
_cell.angle_gamma   90.00
#
_symmetry.space_group_name_H-M   'P 1'
#
loop_
_entity.id
_entity.type
_entity.pdbx_description
1 polymer ?
#
loop_
_entity_poly.entity_id
_entity_poly.type
_entity_poly.pdbx_seq_one_letter_code
_entity_poly.pdbx_strand_id
1 'polypeptide(L)'
;MNTLQQWRDHFEALGAYDEAVALLYWDMRTYMPDQSAENRSKSIGFLSTESFRRRTGTAYQTLLKTMGQETLTGLEAISYEKAKQAYDRDSKIPEAEYQTFITLISEAESVWEKAKDADDWDLFAPYLEKIVAMERKFVEYWGYGQHPYDALLHDYEPGMTVAELDPLFAELRQAIITLLKELDGKTFPTLDWSASRETQIQLNHDWLNDIGYDFTAGRLDETVHPFQTTINRKDARVTTKYDENDYRNSVFGTMHEAGHATYEQGIAPELDALGLGEGASMGIHESQSLFFENFIGRNQGFLAARYEGLQQAIPSLTDVPFETFYAAVNEVKPSLIRIEADELTYALHIIIRYELEKRLITGELEVKNLPAEWNRLYKEYLGVDVPSNAKGVLQDVHWSGGSFGYFPSYALGLVYSAQLNEALRRDVANVDQLIADGTLQPIKGWLNEHIHQHGKAKTPAELIQAATGQSISVQPLINYLTAKYTRVVEAL
;
A
#
# COMPACT_ATOMS: atom_id res chain seq x y z
N MET A 1 28.68 17.46 -23.31
CA MET A 1 27.73 17.35 -22.20
C MET A 1 28.48 16.72 -21.03
N ASN A 2 28.39 17.25 -19.82
CA ASN A 2 29.06 16.61 -18.70
C ASN A 2 28.30 15.35 -18.25
N THR A 3 28.92 14.47 -17.50
CA THR A 3 28.34 13.19 -17.08
C THR A 3 27.05 13.38 -16.30
N LEU A 4 27.00 14.35 -15.39
CA LEU A 4 25.82 14.64 -14.59
C LEU A 4 24.61 15.08 -15.44
N GLN A 5 24.84 15.87 -16.50
CA GLN A 5 23.75 16.25 -17.40
C GLN A 5 23.22 15.03 -18.16
N GLN A 6 24.11 14.13 -18.63
CA GLN A 6 23.68 12.86 -19.27
C GLN A 6 22.90 11.97 -18.29
N TRP A 7 23.26 12.00 -17.00
CA TRP A 7 22.56 11.29 -15.94
C TRP A 7 21.13 11.81 -15.77
N ARG A 8 20.98 13.13 -15.68
CA ARG A 8 19.66 13.78 -15.58
C ARG A 8 18.81 13.54 -16.82
N ASP A 9 19.38 13.72 -18.02
CA ASP A 9 18.68 13.47 -19.29
C ASP A 9 18.19 12.01 -19.41
N HIS A 10 18.94 11.07 -18.83
CA HIS A 10 18.55 9.67 -18.80
C HIS A 10 17.29 9.44 -17.94
N PHE A 11 17.25 9.99 -16.71
CA PHE A 11 16.09 9.84 -15.84
C PHE A 11 14.88 10.64 -16.33
N GLU A 12 15.08 11.81 -16.91
CA GLU A 12 14.00 12.56 -17.57
C GLU A 12 13.40 11.76 -18.74
N ALA A 13 14.21 11.09 -19.53
CA ALA A 13 13.73 10.24 -20.61
C ALA A 13 12.98 9.00 -20.08
N LEU A 14 13.42 8.39 -18.98
CA LEU A 14 12.70 7.30 -18.33
C LEU A 14 11.35 7.79 -17.79
N GLY A 15 11.33 8.93 -17.11
CA GLY A 15 10.11 9.54 -16.59
C GLY A 15 9.07 9.80 -17.69
N ALA A 16 9.48 10.20 -18.90
CA ALA A 16 8.57 10.38 -20.01
C ALA A 16 7.93 9.06 -20.50
N TYR A 17 8.66 7.94 -20.47
CA TYR A 17 8.10 6.62 -20.75
C TYR A 17 7.13 6.18 -19.67
N ASP A 18 7.52 6.36 -18.41
CA ASP A 18 6.72 5.95 -17.24
C ASP A 18 5.41 6.76 -17.20
N GLU A 19 5.45 8.08 -17.48
CA GLU A 19 4.27 8.94 -17.62
C GLU A 19 3.32 8.44 -18.72
N ALA A 20 3.86 8.12 -19.90
CA ALA A 20 3.06 7.61 -21.00
C ALA A 20 2.40 6.27 -20.66
N VAL A 21 3.12 5.36 -20.04
CA VAL A 21 2.60 4.05 -19.61
C VAL A 21 1.54 4.22 -18.54
N ALA A 22 1.78 5.05 -17.53
CA ALA A 22 0.84 5.32 -16.44
C ALA A 22 -0.48 5.91 -16.97
N LEU A 23 -0.42 6.86 -17.92
CA LEU A 23 -1.60 7.43 -18.52
C LEU A 23 -2.40 6.40 -19.34
N LEU A 24 -1.73 5.56 -20.11
CA LEU A 24 -2.37 4.48 -20.87
C LEU A 24 -3.00 3.43 -19.93
N TYR A 25 -2.35 3.12 -18.82
CA TYR A 25 -2.87 2.22 -17.80
C TYR A 25 -4.10 2.79 -17.09
N TRP A 26 -4.04 4.06 -16.71
CA TRP A 26 -5.16 4.77 -16.08
C TRP A 26 -6.39 4.77 -17.00
N ASP A 27 -6.22 5.16 -18.29
CA ASP A 27 -7.31 5.17 -19.26
C ASP A 27 -7.90 3.75 -19.47
N MET A 28 -7.05 2.72 -19.50
CA MET A 28 -7.48 1.32 -19.63
C MET A 28 -8.39 0.88 -18.46
N ARG A 29 -8.18 1.44 -17.26
CA ARG A 29 -8.95 1.10 -16.05
C ARG A 29 -10.19 1.98 -15.86
N THR A 30 -10.34 3.07 -16.60
CA THR A 30 -11.40 4.07 -16.42
C THR A 30 -12.28 4.28 -17.66
N TYR A 31 -11.74 4.84 -18.72
CA TYR A 31 -12.55 5.35 -19.86
C TYR A 31 -12.31 4.64 -21.20
N MET A 32 -11.36 3.73 -21.27
CA MET A 32 -11.01 3.07 -22.52
C MET A 32 -12.19 2.26 -23.06
N PRO A 33 -12.58 2.41 -24.34
CA PRO A 33 -13.57 1.54 -24.98
C PRO A 33 -13.09 0.08 -25.03
N ASP A 34 -13.99 -0.88 -24.75
CA ASP A 34 -13.68 -2.31 -24.63
C ASP A 34 -12.93 -2.89 -25.86
N GLN A 35 -13.30 -2.46 -27.07
CA GLN A 35 -12.66 -2.91 -28.31
C GLN A 35 -11.20 -2.45 -28.46
N SER A 36 -10.75 -1.50 -27.64
CA SER A 36 -9.39 -0.96 -27.69
C SER A 36 -8.36 -1.79 -26.92
N ALA A 37 -8.80 -2.76 -26.12
CA ALA A 37 -7.95 -3.48 -25.15
C ALA A 37 -6.72 -4.13 -25.78
N GLU A 38 -6.86 -4.81 -26.93
CA GLU A 38 -5.73 -5.47 -27.60
C GLU A 38 -4.67 -4.45 -28.08
N ASN A 39 -5.10 -3.35 -28.72
CA ASN A 39 -4.19 -2.33 -29.20
C ASN A 39 -3.52 -1.57 -28.04
N ARG A 40 -4.26 -1.30 -26.95
CA ARG A 40 -3.75 -0.66 -25.74
C ARG A 40 -2.65 -1.50 -25.09
N SER A 41 -2.90 -2.80 -24.94
CA SER A 41 -1.90 -3.74 -24.38
C SER A 41 -0.62 -3.79 -25.21
N LYS A 42 -0.74 -3.77 -26.54
CA LYS A 42 0.43 -3.70 -27.44
C LYS A 42 1.23 -2.41 -27.26
N SER A 43 0.55 -1.27 -27.12
CA SER A 43 1.20 0.03 -26.92
C SER A 43 1.92 0.10 -25.57
N ILE A 44 1.27 -0.35 -24.47
CA ILE A 44 1.86 -0.44 -23.14
C ILE A 44 3.09 -1.37 -23.19
N GLY A 45 2.96 -2.56 -23.76
CA GLY A 45 4.05 -3.52 -23.89
C GLY A 45 5.25 -2.96 -24.67
N PHE A 46 5.02 -2.22 -25.75
CA PHE A 46 6.09 -1.56 -26.51
C PHE A 46 6.82 -0.51 -25.68
N LEU A 47 6.09 0.41 -25.04
CA LEU A 47 6.69 1.49 -24.24
C LEU A 47 7.42 0.94 -23.02
N SER A 48 6.85 -0.04 -22.34
CA SER A 48 7.50 -0.71 -21.21
C SER A 48 8.80 -1.42 -21.61
N THR A 49 8.80 -2.06 -22.80
CA THR A 49 10.01 -2.69 -23.35
C THR A 49 11.10 -1.65 -23.66
N GLU A 50 10.74 -0.50 -24.22
CA GLU A 50 11.72 0.55 -24.50
C GLU A 50 12.27 1.18 -23.20
N SER A 51 11.41 1.38 -22.18
CA SER A 51 11.85 1.83 -20.85
C SER A 51 12.82 0.81 -20.23
N PHE A 52 12.48 -0.47 -20.25
CA PHE A 52 13.35 -1.56 -19.75
C PHE A 52 14.72 -1.59 -20.45
N ARG A 53 14.74 -1.49 -21.80
CA ARG A 53 16.01 -1.44 -22.57
C ARG A 53 16.90 -0.26 -22.17
N ARG A 54 16.28 0.87 -21.84
CA ARG A 54 17.02 2.04 -21.32
C ARG A 54 17.58 1.82 -19.94
N ARG A 55 16.87 1.10 -19.07
CA ARG A 55 17.31 0.79 -17.69
C ARG A 55 18.40 -0.29 -17.63
N THR A 56 18.48 -1.19 -18.62
CA THR A 56 19.38 -2.36 -18.57
C THR A 56 20.43 -2.39 -19.68
N GLY A 57 20.30 -1.53 -20.69
CA GLY A 57 21.16 -1.56 -21.88
C GLY A 57 22.60 -1.09 -21.64
N THR A 58 23.49 -1.40 -22.61
CA THR A 58 24.91 -1.06 -22.56
C THR A 58 25.18 0.45 -22.42
N ALA A 59 24.31 1.29 -22.96
CA ALA A 59 24.42 2.75 -22.80
C ALA A 59 24.29 3.16 -21.32
N TYR A 60 23.29 2.59 -20.61
CA TYR A 60 23.13 2.84 -19.17
C TYR A 60 24.29 2.26 -18.35
N GLN A 61 24.73 1.05 -18.66
CA GLN A 61 25.90 0.45 -18.04
C GLN A 61 27.14 1.34 -18.16
N THR A 62 27.35 1.93 -19.36
CA THR A 62 28.47 2.85 -19.60
C THR A 62 28.30 4.14 -18.77
N LEU A 63 27.09 4.68 -18.72
CA LEU A 63 26.77 5.86 -17.94
C LEU A 63 27.02 5.65 -16.45
N LEU A 64 26.57 4.50 -15.90
CA LEU A 64 26.84 4.09 -14.51
C LEU A 64 28.34 4.03 -14.20
N LYS A 65 29.13 3.42 -15.09
CA LYS A 65 30.58 3.35 -14.92
C LYS A 65 31.23 4.73 -14.92
N THR A 66 30.80 5.61 -15.84
CA THR A 66 31.33 6.97 -15.95
C THR A 66 30.94 7.80 -14.73
N MET A 67 29.67 7.72 -14.29
CA MET A 67 29.16 8.41 -13.11
C MET A 67 29.92 7.99 -11.84
N GLY A 68 30.27 6.70 -11.71
CA GLY A 68 31.06 6.19 -10.59
C GLY A 68 32.52 6.67 -10.53
N GLN A 69 33.01 7.36 -11.57
CA GLN A 69 34.33 7.99 -11.59
C GLN A 69 34.29 9.47 -11.18
N GLU A 70 33.09 10.05 -11.09
CA GLU A 70 32.89 11.43 -10.67
C GLU A 70 33.00 11.58 -9.14
N THR A 71 33.31 12.78 -8.68
CA THR A 71 33.24 13.11 -7.25
C THR A 71 31.81 13.54 -6.92
N LEU A 72 31.01 12.61 -6.42
CA LEU A 72 29.59 12.81 -6.14
C LEU A 72 29.36 13.21 -4.68
N THR A 73 28.40 14.10 -4.43
CA THR A 73 27.98 14.51 -3.09
C THR A 73 26.47 14.71 -3.01
N GLY A 74 25.89 14.66 -1.80
CA GLY A 74 24.47 14.91 -1.58
C GLY A 74 23.54 14.00 -2.40
N LEU A 75 22.52 14.57 -3.02
CA LEU A 75 21.52 13.82 -3.78
C LEU A 75 22.10 13.08 -4.99
N GLU A 76 23.16 13.59 -5.59
CA GLU A 76 23.81 12.94 -6.75
C GLU A 76 24.49 11.63 -6.33
N ALA A 77 25.15 11.61 -5.17
CA ALA A 77 25.73 10.39 -4.61
C ALA A 77 24.63 9.36 -4.27
N ILE A 78 23.54 9.79 -3.64
CA ILE A 78 22.40 8.93 -3.30
C ILE A 78 21.75 8.36 -4.58
N SER A 79 21.55 9.20 -5.59
CA SER A 79 21.02 8.79 -6.90
C SER A 79 21.88 7.69 -7.54
N TYR A 80 23.19 7.91 -7.58
CA TYR A 80 24.12 6.94 -8.13
C TYR A 80 24.09 5.60 -7.37
N GLU A 81 24.17 5.65 -6.03
CA GLU A 81 24.17 4.44 -5.20
C GLU A 81 22.91 3.61 -5.38
N LYS A 82 21.72 4.26 -5.36
CA LYS A 82 20.45 3.57 -5.56
C LYS A 82 20.32 2.99 -6.98
N ALA A 83 20.68 3.76 -7.99
CA ALA A 83 20.65 3.30 -9.38
C ALA A 83 21.63 2.14 -9.63
N LYS A 84 22.81 2.21 -9.01
CA LYS A 84 23.78 1.12 -9.06
C LYS A 84 23.28 -0.13 -8.36
N GLN A 85 22.70 0.00 -7.17
CA GLN A 85 22.09 -1.14 -6.43
C GLN A 85 21.01 -1.82 -7.26
N ALA A 86 20.09 -1.05 -7.85
CA ALA A 86 19.03 -1.59 -8.71
C ALA A 86 19.61 -2.31 -9.92
N TYR A 87 20.55 -1.70 -10.64
CA TYR A 87 21.20 -2.31 -11.80
C TYR A 87 21.95 -3.60 -11.43
N ASP A 88 22.75 -3.58 -10.35
CA ASP A 88 23.51 -4.73 -9.89
C ASP A 88 22.58 -5.89 -9.48
N ARG A 89 21.40 -5.58 -8.92
CA ARG A 89 20.40 -6.57 -8.56
C ARG A 89 19.77 -7.20 -9.79
N ASP A 90 19.24 -6.38 -10.70
CA ASP A 90 18.55 -6.84 -11.90
C ASP A 90 19.48 -7.64 -12.82
N SER A 91 20.74 -7.21 -12.92
CA SER A 91 21.74 -7.88 -13.77
C SER A 91 22.19 -9.26 -13.27
N LYS A 92 21.85 -9.64 -12.02
CA LYS A 92 22.16 -10.99 -11.49
C LYS A 92 21.23 -12.06 -12.02
N ILE A 93 20.03 -11.70 -12.48
CA ILE A 93 19.09 -12.66 -13.04
C ILE A 93 19.39 -12.88 -14.52
N PRO A 94 19.59 -14.12 -14.97
CA PRO A 94 19.76 -14.42 -16.40
C PRO A 94 18.50 -14.02 -17.19
N GLU A 95 18.67 -13.31 -18.31
CA GLU A 95 17.57 -12.81 -19.14
C GLU A 95 16.55 -13.89 -19.52
N ALA A 96 17.02 -15.09 -19.89
CA ALA A 96 16.15 -16.20 -20.27
C ALA A 96 15.27 -16.69 -19.09
N GLU A 97 15.78 -16.62 -17.86
CA GLU A 97 15.02 -17.00 -16.67
C GLU A 97 14.02 -15.91 -16.28
N TYR A 98 14.42 -14.65 -16.41
CA TYR A 98 13.51 -13.53 -16.22
C TYR A 98 12.32 -13.59 -17.21
N GLN A 99 12.59 -13.83 -18.50
CA GLN A 99 11.55 -14.01 -19.50
C GLN A 99 10.62 -15.19 -19.17
N THR A 100 11.19 -16.32 -18.72
CA THR A 100 10.43 -17.49 -18.28
C THR A 100 9.50 -17.12 -17.10
N PHE A 101 10.02 -16.36 -16.15
CA PHE A 101 9.24 -15.90 -14.98
C PHE A 101 8.10 -14.97 -15.37
N ILE A 102 8.35 -13.97 -16.21
CA ILE A 102 7.31 -13.06 -16.69
C ILE A 102 6.19 -13.81 -17.43
N THR A 103 6.55 -14.79 -18.26
CA THR A 103 5.55 -15.64 -18.93
C THR A 103 4.75 -16.45 -17.91
N LEU A 104 5.44 -17.06 -16.94
CA LEU A 104 4.81 -17.88 -15.91
C LEU A 104 3.80 -17.08 -15.07
N ILE A 105 4.15 -15.89 -14.59
CA ILE A 105 3.25 -15.09 -13.75
C ILE A 105 2.06 -14.57 -14.55
N SER A 106 2.23 -14.20 -15.82
CA SER A 106 1.14 -13.79 -16.70
C SER A 106 0.12 -14.92 -16.93
N GLU A 107 0.60 -16.16 -17.14
CA GLU A 107 -0.27 -17.33 -17.24
C GLU A 107 -0.93 -17.66 -15.89
N ALA A 108 -0.16 -17.59 -14.80
CA ALA A 108 -0.61 -17.92 -13.46
C ALA A 108 -1.74 -16.98 -12.98
N GLU A 109 -1.69 -15.69 -13.30
CA GLU A 109 -2.75 -14.74 -12.97
C GLU A 109 -4.09 -15.13 -13.61
N SER A 110 -4.08 -15.46 -14.90
CA SER A 110 -5.27 -15.95 -15.61
C SER A 110 -5.80 -17.28 -15.08
N VAL A 111 -4.90 -18.16 -14.62
CA VAL A 111 -5.28 -19.45 -14.02
C VAL A 111 -5.83 -19.22 -12.61
N TRP A 112 -5.22 -18.31 -11.84
CA TRP A 112 -5.70 -17.95 -10.50
C TRP A 112 -7.13 -17.42 -10.51
N GLU A 113 -7.49 -16.54 -11.46
CA GLU A 113 -8.87 -16.05 -11.61
C GLU A 113 -9.85 -17.22 -11.76
N LYS A 114 -9.56 -18.15 -12.68
CA LYS A 114 -10.40 -19.35 -12.91
C LYS A 114 -10.47 -20.27 -11.70
N ALA A 115 -9.34 -20.47 -11.03
CA ALA A 115 -9.23 -21.30 -9.83
C ALA A 115 -10.05 -20.72 -8.66
N LYS A 116 -9.99 -19.39 -8.50
CA LYS A 116 -10.77 -18.68 -7.49
C LYS A 116 -12.28 -18.77 -7.77
N ASP A 117 -12.70 -18.56 -9.00
CA ASP A 117 -14.11 -18.63 -9.40
C ASP A 117 -14.68 -20.07 -9.25
N ALA A 118 -13.85 -21.07 -9.53
CA ALA A 118 -14.22 -22.49 -9.43
C ALA A 118 -14.00 -23.09 -8.02
N ASP A 119 -13.39 -22.35 -7.09
CA ASP A 119 -12.91 -22.84 -5.79
C ASP A 119 -11.94 -24.04 -5.92
N ASP A 120 -11.10 -24.04 -6.95
CA ASP A 120 -10.22 -25.14 -7.35
C ASP A 120 -8.75 -24.83 -7.08
N TRP A 121 -8.26 -25.23 -5.89
CA TRP A 121 -6.85 -25.07 -5.52
C TRP A 121 -5.91 -25.87 -6.42
N ASP A 122 -6.31 -27.08 -6.82
CA ASP A 122 -5.44 -27.98 -7.57
C ASP A 122 -5.15 -27.46 -8.99
N LEU A 123 -6.02 -26.59 -9.51
CA LEU A 123 -5.80 -25.87 -10.76
C LEU A 123 -4.66 -24.85 -10.63
N PHE A 124 -4.55 -24.13 -9.52
CA PHE A 124 -3.56 -23.06 -9.31
C PHE A 124 -2.25 -23.53 -8.68
N ALA A 125 -2.29 -24.52 -7.78
CA ALA A 125 -1.15 -24.99 -7.01
C ALA A 125 0.11 -25.31 -7.86
N PRO A 126 0.02 -25.97 -9.04
CA PRO A 126 1.19 -26.24 -9.87
C PRO A 126 1.89 -24.98 -10.42
N TYR A 127 1.15 -23.89 -10.63
CA TYR A 127 1.71 -22.60 -11.03
C TYR A 127 2.42 -21.94 -9.86
N LEU A 128 1.80 -21.95 -8.68
CA LEU A 128 2.42 -21.40 -7.47
C LEU A 128 3.69 -22.15 -7.09
N GLU A 129 3.74 -23.47 -7.23
CA GLU A 129 4.97 -24.27 -7.02
C GLU A 129 6.12 -23.78 -7.90
N LYS A 130 5.85 -23.54 -9.19
CA LYS A 130 6.85 -23.01 -10.13
C LYS A 130 7.28 -21.58 -9.77
N ILE A 131 6.34 -20.72 -9.40
CA ILE A 131 6.63 -19.33 -8.96
C ILE A 131 7.53 -19.37 -7.74
N VAL A 132 7.17 -20.10 -6.68
CA VAL A 132 7.98 -20.23 -5.46
C VAL A 132 9.37 -20.79 -5.75
N ALA A 133 9.48 -21.77 -6.66
CA ALA A 133 10.78 -22.32 -7.06
C ALA A 133 11.66 -21.27 -7.77
N MET A 134 11.06 -20.41 -8.62
CA MET A 134 11.81 -19.35 -9.29
C MET A 134 12.17 -18.21 -8.33
N GLU A 135 11.26 -17.82 -7.41
CA GLU A 135 11.55 -16.83 -6.37
C GLU A 135 12.74 -17.27 -5.49
N ARG A 136 12.75 -18.52 -5.05
CA ARG A 136 13.91 -19.08 -4.31
C ARG A 136 15.21 -19.00 -5.13
N LYS A 137 15.13 -19.26 -6.42
CA LYS A 137 16.29 -19.18 -7.32
C LYS A 137 16.79 -17.74 -7.48
N PHE A 138 15.89 -16.77 -7.60
CA PHE A 138 16.23 -15.36 -7.66
C PHE A 138 16.86 -14.87 -6.35
N VAL A 139 16.32 -15.29 -5.22
CA VAL A 139 16.90 -15.03 -3.88
C VAL A 139 18.36 -15.51 -3.82
N GLU A 140 18.69 -16.70 -4.36
CA GLU A 140 20.07 -17.21 -4.43
C GLU A 140 20.97 -16.35 -5.35
N TYR A 141 20.44 -15.85 -6.47
CA TYR A 141 21.19 -14.95 -7.34
C TYR A 141 21.47 -13.60 -6.70
N TRP A 142 20.47 -13.01 -6.03
CA TRP A 142 20.64 -11.75 -5.32
C TRP A 142 21.59 -11.89 -4.13
N GLY A 143 21.51 -13.02 -3.45
CA GLY A 143 22.13 -13.23 -2.16
C GLY A 143 21.33 -12.57 -1.02
N TYR A 144 21.54 -13.05 0.18
CA TYR A 144 20.86 -12.54 1.38
C TYR A 144 21.77 -12.63 2.61
N GLY A 145 21.43 -11.91 3.68
CA GLY A 145 22.16 -11.92 4.94
C GLY A 145 21.83 -13.15 5.79
N GLN A 146 20.88 -12.99 6.70
CA GLN A 146 20.51 -14.04 7.66
C GLN A 146 19.33 -14.89 7.19
N HIS A 147 18.39 -14.30 6.44
CA HIS A 147 17.17 -14.98 6.03
C HIS A 147 16.90 -14.77 4.52
N PRO A 148 16.56 -15.82 3.76
CA PRO A 148 16.32 -15.70 2.32
C PRO A 148 15.18 -14.75 1.96
N TYR A 149 14.17 -14.62 2.81
CA TYR A 149 13.05 -13.71 2.62
C TYR A 149 13.46 -12.22 2.68
N ASP A 150 14.61 -11.87 3.29
CA ASP A 150 15.14 -10.51 3.32
C ASP A 150 15.38 -9.97 1.90
N ALA A 151 15.77 -10.86 0.98
CA ALA A 151 16.00 -10.47 -0.41
C ALA A 151 14.70 -10.06 -1.14
N LEU A 152 13.57 -10.64 -0.78
CA LEU A 152 12.25 -10.29 -1.33
C LEU A 152 11.68 -9.03 -0.68
N LEU A 153 11.84 -8.88 0.64
CA LEU A 153 11.46 -7.67 1.36
C LEU A 153 12.11 -6.40 0.78
N HIS A 154 13.35 -6.53 0.32
CA HIS A 154 14.13 -5.41 -0.21
C HIS A 154 13.43 -4.66 -1.35
N ASP A 155 12.65 -5.35 -2.17
CA ASP A 155 11.96 -4.74 -3.32
C ASP A 155 10.81 -3.81 -2.89
N TYR A 156 10.23 -4.06 -1.73
CA TYR A 156 9.08 -3.32 -1.21
C TYR A 156 9.42 -2.45 -0.01
N GLU A 157 10.34 -2.90 0.84
CA GLU A 157 10.76 -2.24 2.08
C GLU A 157 12.28 -2.27 2.23
N PRO A 158 13.00 -1.40 1.50
CA PRO A 158 14.47 -1.40 1.48
C PRO A 158 15.07 -1.24 2.88
N GLY A 159 15.93 -2.19 3.26
CA GLY A 159 16.61 -2.20 4.54
C GLY A 159 15.90 -2.98 5.65
N MET A 160 14.64 -3.37 5.46
CA MET A 160 13.91 -4.20 6.41
C MET A 160 14.36 -5.67 6.33
N THR A 161 14.41 -6.34 7.49
CA THR A 161 14.83 -7.73 7.61
C THR A 161 13.81 -8.56 8.41
N VAL A 162 13.85 -9.88 8.21
CA VAL A 162 13.06 -10.82 9.04
C VAL A 162 13.42 -10.71 10.52
N ALA A 163 14.69 -10.47 10.83
CA ALA A 163 15.16 -10.31 12.21
C ALA A 163 14.52 -9.09 12.91
N GLU A 164 14.14 -8.05 12.16
CA GLU A 164 13.41 -6.88 12.67
C GLU A 164 11.90 -7.10 12.67
N LEU A 165 11.35 -7.72 11.60
CA LEU A 165 9.91 -7.93 11.47
C LEU A 165 9.36 -8.96 12.46
N ASP A 166 10.06 -10.06 12.70
CA ASP A 166 9.56 -11.14 13.56
C ASP A 166 9.17 -10.65 14.97
N PRO A 167 10.02 -9.91 15.71
CA PRO A 167 9.63 -9.39 17.04
C PRO A 167 8.52 -8.34 16.93
N LEU A 168 8.53 -7.45 15.93
CA LEU A 168 7.51 -6.43 15.74
C LEU A 168 6.13 -7.06 15.50
N PHE A 169 6.06 -8.03 14.59
CA PHE A 169 4.80 -8.69 14.24
C PHE A 169 4.32 -9.65 15.34
N ALA A 170 5.22 -10.27 16.08
CA ALA A 170 4.85 -11.09 17.23
C ALA A 170 4.20 -10.24 18.35
N GLU A 171 4.79 -9.07 18.66
CA GLU A 171 4.26 -8.14 19.65
C GLU A 171 2.90 -7.58 19.20
N LEU A 172 2.79 -7.10 17.95
CA LEU A 172 1.55 -6.56 17.38
C LEU A 172 0.43 -7.61 17.38
N ARG A 173 0.71 -8.83 16.91
CA ARG A 173 -0.23 -9.95 16.93
C ARG A 173 -0.76 -10.22 18.32
N GLN A 174 0.13 -10.32 19.31
CA GLN A 174 -0.25 -10.60 20.69
C GLN A 174 -1.15 -9.51 21.28
N ALA A 175 -0.83 -8.25 21.01
CA ALA A 175 -1.61 -7.11 21.45
C ALA A 175 -3.01 -7.10 20.83
N ILE A 176 -3.12 -7.31 19.50
CA ILE A 176 -4.42 -7.36 18.81
C ILE A 176 -5.27 -8.52 19.31
N ILE A 177 -4.71 -9.73 19.46
CA ILE A 177 -5.45 -10.88 19.97
C ILE A 177 -5.94 -10.64 21.40
N THR A 178 -5.16 -9.94 22.22
CA THR A 178 -5.58 -9.57 23.57
C THR A 178 -6.74 -8.59 23.54
N LEU A 179 -6.66 -7.55 22.71
CA LEU A 179 -7.72 -6.55 22.55
C LEU A 179 -9.01 -7.18 21.96
N LEU A 180 -8.89 -8.11 21.01
CA LEU A 180 -10.05 -8.86 20.49
C LEU A 180 -10.78 -9.65 21.58
N LYS A 181 -10.05 -10.23 22.54
CA LYS A 181 -10.67 -10.95 23.68
C LYS A 181 -11.43 -9.98 24.61
N GLU A 182 -10.95 -8.74 24.76
CA GLU A 182 -11.64 -7.72 25.56
C GLU A 182 -12.93 -7.25 24.86
N LEU A 183 -12.99 -7.35 23.53
CA LEU A 183 -14.15 -7.03 22.73
C LEU A 183 -15.13 -8.21 22.56
N ASP A 184 -14.76 -9.40 23.03
CA ASP A 184 -15.60 -10.59 22.88
C ASP A 184 -16.96 -10.41 23.57
N GLY A 185 -18.04 -10.79 22.87
CA GLY A 185 -19.41 -10.62 23.33
C GLY A 185 -19.96 -9.19 23.20
N LYS A 186 -19.21 -8.23 22.71
CA LYS A 186 -19.72 -6.89 22.37
C LYS A 186 -20.45 -6.93 21.03
N THR A 187 -21.55 -6.20 20.97
CA THR A 187 -22.38 -6.11 19.75
C THR A 187 -22.33 -4.69 19.21
N PHE A 188 -21.75 -4.53 18.04
CA PHE A 188 -21.70 -3.25 17.35
C PHE A 188 -23.04 -2.94 16.67
N PRO A 189 -23.44 -1.67 16.60
CA PRO A 189 -24.67 -1.27 15.91
C PRO A 189 -24.58 -1.59 14.42
N THR A 190 -25.69 -2.08 13.87
CA THR A 190 -25.87 -2.24 12.43
C THR A 190 -26.70 -1.08 11.90
N LEU A 191 -26.16 -0.34 10.94
CA LEU A 191 -26.82 0.78 10.30
C LEU A 191 -27.11 0.48 8.83
N ASP A 192 -28.05 1.24 8.26
CA ASP A 192 -28.24 1.28 6.82
C ASP A 192 -27.23 2.29 6.24
N TRP A 193 -26.29 1.76 5.47
CA TRP A 193 -25.18 2.51 4.85
C TRP A 193 -25.50 3.01 3.44
N SER A 194 -26.77 2.94 3.02
CA SER A 194 -27.17 3.38 1.69
C SER A 194 -27.09 4.89 1.54
N ALA A 195 -26.54 5.34 0.41
CA ALA A 195 -26.54 6.74 -0.01
C ALA A 195 -26.57 6.84 -1.53
N SER A 196 -27.24 7.84 -2.07
CA SER A 196 -27.27 8.04 -3.52
C SER A 196 -25.86 8.29 -4.08
N ARG A 197 -25.68 7.95 -5.35
CA ARG A 197 -24.41 8.18 -6.04
C ARG A 197 -24.02 9.67 -6.00
N GLU A 198 -24.99 10.58 -6.15
CA GLU A 198 -24.77 12.02 -6.10
C GLU A 198 -24.28 12.48 -4.73
N THR A 199 -24.86 11.94 -3.66
CA THR A 199 -24.43 12.21 -2.27
C THR A 199 -22.99 11.74 -2.07
N GLN A 200 -22.64 10.53 -2.53
CA GLN A 200 -21.27 10.00 -2.41
C GLN A 200 -20.26 10.86 -3.18
N ILE A 201 -20.59 11.31 -4.40
CA ILE A 201 -19.74 12.21 -5.18
C ILE A 201 -19.45 13.50 -4.39
N GLN A 202 -20.50 14.12 -3.84
CA GLN A 202 -20.35 15.36 -3.08
C GLN A 202 -19.49 15.16 -1.82
N LEU A 203 -19.76 14.10 -1.05
CA LEU A 203 -18.98 13.77 0.15
C LEU A 203 -17.50 13.56 -0.17
N ASN A 204 -17.19 12.80 -1.23
CA ASN A 204 -15.82 12.56 -1.63
C ASN A 204 -15.10 13.85 -2.03
N HIS A 205 -15.74 14.73 -2.79
CA HIS A 205 -15.16 16.01 -3.14
C HIS A 205 -14.93 16.91 -1.92
N ASP A 206 -15.89 16.97 -1.01
CA ASP A 206 -15.79 17.80 0.20
C ASP A 206 -14.64 17.31 1.10
N TRP A 207 -14.57 15.99 1.34
CA TRP A 207 -13.53 15.42 2.19
C TRP A 207 -12.14 15.49 1.56
N LEU A 208 -12.03 15.35 0.24
CA LEU A 208 -10.76 15.55 -0.47
C LEU A 208 -10.27 16.99 -0.38
N ASN A 209 -11.19 17.97 -0.47
CA ASN A 209 -10.84 19.37 -0.25
C ASN A 209 -10.38 19.62 1.20
N ASP A 210 -11.05 19.02 2.17
CA ASP A 210 -10.69 19.14 3.60
C ASP A 210 -9.26 18.63 3.87
N ILE A 211 -8.88 17.49 3.31
CA ILE A 211 -7.51 16.96 3.47
C ILE A 211 -6.47 17.69 2.62
N GLY A 212 -6.91 18.64 1.81
CA GLY A 212 -6.03 19.45 0.98
C GLY A 212 -5.47 18.71 -0.24
N TYR A 213 -6.23 17.73 -0.79
CA TYR A 213 -5.91 17.15 -2.09
C TYR A 213 -5.98 18.23 -3.17
N ASP A 214 -4.92 18.35 -3.95
CA ASP A 214 -4.83 19.37 -4.98
C ASP A 214 -5.46 18.90 -6.28
N PHE A 215 -6.71 19.30 -6.53
CA PHE A 215 -7.43 19.00 -7.78
C PHE A 215 -6.83 19.69 -9.01
N THR A 216 -5.90 20.63 -8.86
CA THR A 216 -5.15 21.20 -9.99
C THR A 216 -3.97 20.33 -10.41
N ALA A 217 -3.58 19.38 -9.52
CA ALA A 217 -2.52 18.41 -9.73
C ALA A 217 -3.03 16.96 -9.64
N GLY A 218 -4.31 16.75 -9.94
CA GLY A 218 -4.94 15.43 -9.96
C GLY A 218 -6.43 15.51 -10.19
N ARG A 219 -7.10 14.36 -10.14
CA ARG A 219 -8.54 14.23 -10.36
C ARG A 219 -9.10 13.00 -9.66
N LEU A 220 -10.41 12.98 -9.41
CA LEU A 220 -11.16 11.83 -8.91
C LEU A 220 -12.03 11.27 -10.03
N ASP A 221 -11.90 9.98 -10.32
CA ASP A 221 -12.67 9.25 -11.33
C ASP A 221 -13.26 7.95 -10.77
N GLU A 222 -14.24 7.40 -11.48
CA GLU A 222 -14.85 6.13 -11.11
C GLU A 222 -14.16 4.94 -11.80
N THR A 223 -14.02 3.84 -11.05
CA THR A 223 -13.47 2.57 -11.54
C THR A 223 -14.10 1.37 -10.83
N VAL A 224 -13.89 0.17 -11.35
CA VAL A 224 -14.35 -1.08 -10.71
C VAL A 224 -13.58 -1.40 -9.44
N HIS A 225 -12.27 -1.16 -9.44
CA HIS A 225 -11.34 -1.38 -8.32
C HIS A 225 -10.57 -0.10 -8.05
N PRO A 226 -10.89 0.64 -6.99
CA PRO A 226 -10.22 1.89 -6.62
C PRO A 226 -8.70 1.76 -6.56
N PHE A 227 -8.00 2.78 -7.01
CA PHE A 227 -6.54 2.89 -6.99
C PHE A 227 -6.10 4.35 -7.12
N GLN A 228 -4.92 4.64 -6.63
CA GLN A 228 -4.18 5.86 -6.94
C GLN A 228 -3.17 5.57 -8.07
N THR A 229 -2.94 6.52 -8.94
CA THR A 229 -1.84 6.49 -9.92
C THR A 229 -1.24 7.86 -10.12
N THR A 230 0.09 7.90 -10.19
CA THR A 230 0.85 9.12 -10.50
C THR A 230 1.26 9.10 -11.96
N ILE A 231 0.70 10.03 -12.74
CA ILE A 231 1.13 10.27 -14.12
C ILE A 231 2.44 11.07 -14.08
N ASN A 232 2.45 12.15 -13.29
CA ASN A 232 3.63 12.91 -12.91
C ASN A 232 3.33 13.71 -11.61
N ARG A 233 4.28 14.48 -11.08
CA ARG A 233 4.11 15.25 -9.82
C ARG A 233 2.92 16.20 -9.81
N LYS A 234 2.48 16.65 -10.97
CA LYS A 234 1.33 17.55 -11.13
C LYS A 234 0.10 16.86 -11.69
N ASP A 235 0.10 15.53 -11.71
CA ASP A 235 -1.02 14.71 -12.12
C ASP A 235 -1.04 13.37 -11.33
N ALA A 236 -1.38 13.45 -10.05
CA ALA A 236 -1.57 12.30 -9.15
C ALA A 236 -3.07 12.03 -8.99
N ARG A 237 -3.57 11.03 -9.68
CA ARG A 237 -5.00 10.72 -9.84
C ARG A 237 -5.49 9.72 -8.80
N VAL A 238 -6.72 9.90 -8.38
CA VAL A 238 -7.45 9.05 -7.44
C VAL A 238 -8.66 8.47 -8.15
N THR A 239 -8.97 7.22 -7.89
CA THR A 239 -10.21 6.60 -8.37
C THR A 239 -11.02 6.06 -7.19
N THR A 240 -12.34 5.95 -7.39
CA THR A 240 -13.27 5.42 -6.40
C THR A 240 -14.32 4.53 -7.06
N LYS A 241 -15.09 3.82 -6.24
CA LYS A 241 -16.26 3.06 -6.67
C LYS A 241 -17.45 3.45 -5.82
N TYR A 242 -18.51 3.91 -6.47
CA TYR A 242 -19.75 4.24 -5.79
C TYR A 242 -20.64 2.99 -5.67
N ASP A 243 -21.05 2.69 -4.44
CA ASP A 243 -22.04 1.66 -4.14
C ASP A 243 -23.19 2.30 -3.37
N GLU A 244 -24.38 2.34 -3.98
CA GLU A 244 -25.55 2.97 -3.34
C GLU A 244 -26.06 2.20 -2.11
N ASN A 245 -25.62 0.95 -1.92
CA ASN A 245 -25.95 0.14 -0.75
C ASN A 245 -24.98 0.36 0.43
N ASP A 246 -23.73 0.78 0.14
CA ASP A 246 -22.72 1.04 1.18
C ASP A 246 -21.73 2.13 0.75
N TYR A 247 -21.97 3.34 1.19
CA TYR A 247 -21.10 4.49 0.86
C TYR A 247 -19.75 4.48 1.57
N ARG A 248 -19.54 3.65 2.60
CA ARG A 248 -18.30 3.64 3.39
C ARG A 248 -17.08 3.34 2.52
N ASN A 249 -17.22 2.39 1.60
CA ASN A 249 -16.12 2.01 0.70
C ASN A 249 -15.71 3.17 -0.21
N SER A 250 -16.67 3.94 -0.75
CA SER A 250 -16.33 5.08 -1.59
C SER A 250 -15.68 6.20 -0.78
N VAL A 251 -16.22 6.53 0.39
CA VAL A 251 -15.76 7.69 1.18
C VAL A 251 -14.42 7.43 1.86
N PHE A 252 -14.29 6.33 2.61
CA PHE A 252 -13.03 6.02 3.30
C PHE A 252 -11.95 5.53 2.32
N GLY A 253 -12.34 4.75 1.30
CA GLY A 253 -11.41 4.34 0.24
C GLY A 253 -10.89 5.53 -0.56
N THR A 254 -11.72 6.54 -0.85
CA THR A 254 -11.25 7.75 -1.52
C THR A 254 -10.25 8.53 -0.66
N MET A 255 -10.45 8.59 0.66
CA MET A 255 -9.46 9.20 1.57
C MET A 255 -8.15 8.41 1.62
N HIS A 256 -8.24 7.09 1.58
CA HIS A 256 -7.07 6.21 1.48
C HIS A 256 -6.27 6.52 0.21
N GLU A 257 -6.89 6.47 -0.96
CA GLU A 257 -6.22 6.74 -2.23
C GLU A 257 -5.67 8.18 -2.31
N ALA A 258 -6.38 9.14 -1.70
CA ALA A 258 -5.92 10.52 -1.64
C ALA A 258 -4.71 10.71 -0.69
N GLY A 259 -4.56 9.86 0.31
CA GLY A 259 -3.35 9.82 1.13
C GLY A 259 -2.12 9.46 0.29
N HIS A 260 -2.23 8.43 -0.56
CA HIS A 260 -1.21 8.09 -1.55
C HIS A 260 -0.92 9.25 -2.50
N ALA A 261 -1.96 9.87 -3.07
CA ALA A 261 -1.81 10.98 -4.00
C ALA A 261 -1.17 12.23 -3.35
N THR A 262 -1.54 12.53 -2.10
CA THR A 262 -0.97 13.65 -1.34
C THR A 262 0.52 13.45 -1.09
N TYR A 263 0.95 12.20 -0.83
CA TYR A 263 2.36 11.86 -0.76
C TYR A 263 3.06 12.18 -2.08
N GLU A 264 2.56 11.67 -3.17
CA GLU A 264 3.13 11.85 -4.51
C GLU A 264 3.18 13.34 -4.92
N GLN A 265 2.11 14.11 -4.67
CA GLN A 265 2.08 15.56 -4.91
C GLN A 265 3.10 16.33 -4.05
N GLY A 266 3.51 15.78 -2.91
CA GLY A 266 4.42 16.38 -1.94
C GLY A 266 5.90 16.09 -2.17
N ILE A 267 6.28 15.17 -3.05
CA ILE A 267 7.69 14.85 -3.34
C ILE A 267 8.38 16.04 -4.03
N ALA A 268 9.59 16.32 -3.62
CA ALA A 268 10.35 17.46 -4.15
C ALA A 268 10.70 17.26 -5.63
N PRO A 269 10.40 18.23 -6.51
CA PRO A 269 10.52 18.06 -7.97
C PRO A 269 11.96 17.87 -8.45
N GLU A 270 12.96 18.34 -7.72
CA GLU A 270 14.38 18.12 -8.04
C GLU A 270 14.82 16.66 -7.99
N LEU A 271 14.04 15.79 -7.35
CA LEU A 271 14.33 14.38 -7.22
C LEU A 271 14.02 13.60 -8.52
N ASP A 272 13.12 14.08 -9.36
CA ASP A 272 12.70 13.39 -10.58
C ASP A 272 13.85 13.17 -11.56
N ALA A 273 14.61 14.23 -11.85
CA ALA A 273 15.78 14.16 -12.74
C ALA A 273 16.97 13.35 -12.18
N LEU A 274 16.86 12.91 -10.93
CA LEU A 274 17.85 12.05 -10.28
C LEU A 274 17.35 10.60 -10.09
N GLY A 275 16.15 10.28 -10.58
CA GLY A 275 15.52 8.97 -10.36
C GLY A 275 15.17 8.68 -8.90
N LEU A 276 15.00 9.73 -8.08
CA LEU A 276 14.65 9.66 -6.66
C LEU A 276 13.22 10.12 -6.36
N GLY A 277 12.47 10.49 -7.39
CA GLY A 277 11.14 11.09 -7.30
C GLY A 277 9.98 10.10 -7.10
N GLU A 278 10.19 8.99 -6.42
CA GLU A 278 9.18 8.02 -6.04
C GLU A 278 9.08 7.94 -4.51
N GLY A 279 8.03 7.31 -3.98
CA GLY A 279 7.93 7.05 -2.55
C GLY A 279 9.08 6.16 -2.04
N ALA A 280 9.45 6.33 -0.77
CA ALA A 280 10.61 5.66 -0.15
C ALA A 280 10.46 4.13 -0.10
N SER A 281 9.25 3.65 0.16
CA SER A 281 8.87 2.23 0.18
C SER A 281 7.37 2.09 0.04
N MET A 282 6.90 0.84 -0.17
CA MET A 282 5.48 0.54 -0.16
C MET A 282 4.87 0.74 1.23
N GLY A 283 5.60 0.43 2.31
CA GLY A 283 5.14 0.66 3.69
C GLY A 283 5.02 2.14 4.04
N ILE A 284 5.96 2.98 3.63
CA ILE A 284 5.83 4.45 3.80
C ILE A 284 4.67 4.98 2.96
N HIS A 285 4.48 4.49 1.74
CA HIS A 285 3.39 4.88 0.87
C HIS A 285 2.03 4.54 1.49
N GLU A 286 1.88 3.32 1.97
CA GLU A 286 0.69 2.84 2.68
C GLU A 286 0.47 3.58 4.01
N SER A 287 1.53 4.03 4.68
CA SER A 287 1.38 4.82 5.90
C SER A 287 0.68 6.15 5.67
N GLN A 288 0.79 6.73 4.47
CA GLN A 288 0.13 7.98 4.12
C GLN A 288 -1.37 7.76 3.82
N SER A 289 -1.71 6.69 3.11
CA SER A 289 -3.11 6.31 2.87
C SER A 289 -3.84 5.99 4.17
N LEU A 290 -3.25 5.14 5.01
CA LEU A 290 -3.82 4.77 6.32
C LEU A 290 -3.84 5.93 7.31
N PHE A 291 -2.90 6.88 7.21
CA PHE A 291 -2.96 8.09 8.01
C PHE A 291 -4.23 8.89 7.71
N PHE A 292 -4.52 9.17 6.44
CA PHE A 292 -5.71 9.94 6.07
C PHE A 292 -7.00 9.14 6.26
N GLU A 293 -7.01 7.84 6.03
CA GLU A 293 -8.19 7.02 6.28
C GLU A 293 -8.49 6.89 7.77
N ASN A 294 -7.53 6.43 8.59
CA ASN A 294 -7.78 6.02 9.97
C ASN A 294 -7.64 7.16 10.97
N PHE A 295 -6.58 7.99 10.87
CA PHE A 295 -6.32 9.06 11.84
C PHE A 295 -7.06 10.36 11.52
N ILE A 296 -7.53 10.53 10.27
CA ILE A 296 -8.38 11.66 9.88
C ILE A 296 -9.80 11.19 9.61
N GLY A 297 -10.07 10.39 8.58
CA GLY A 297 -11.41 10.04 8.12
C GLY A 297 -12.26 9.31 9.15
N ARG A 298 -11.66 8.37 9.88
CA ARG A 298 -12.32 7.61 10.96
C ARG A 298 -12.14 8.25 12.35
N ASN A 299 -11.57 9.46 12.42
CA ASN A 299 -11.37 10.19 13.67
C ASN A 299 -12.69 10.67 14.24
N GLN A 300 -12.87 10.53 15.55
CA GLN A 300 -14.11 10.95 16.24
C GLN A 300 -14.41 12.44 16.04
N GLY A 301 -13.41 13.31 16.18
CA GLY A 301 -13.60 14.76 16.03
C GLY A 301 -13.94 15.14 14.59
N PHE A 302 -13.28 14.52 13.58
CA PHE A 302 -13.58 14.74 12.17
C PHE A 302 -15.01 14.36 11.81
N LEU A 303 -15.44 13.16 12.25
CA LEU A 303 -16.78 12.65 12.00
C LEU A 303 -17.84 13.45 12.76
N ALA A 304 -17.59 13.80 14.03
CA ALA A 304 -18.54 14.59 14.85
C ALA A 304 -18.83 15.96 14.24
N ALA A 305 -17.79 16.65 13.77
CA ALA A 305 -17.93 17.96 13.15
C ALA A 305 -18.74 17.96 11.83
N ARG A 306 -18.80 16.80 11.16
CA ARG A 306 -19.49 16.62 9.87
C ARG A 306 -20.82 15.89 10.00
N TYR A 307 -21.15 15.42 11.20
CA TYR A 307 -22.26 14.50 11.40
C TYR A 307 -23.62 15.12 11.09
N GLU A 308 -23.85 16.38 11.44
CA GLU A 308 -25.10 17.08 11.08
C GLU A 308 -25.27 17.14 9.54
N GLY A 309 -24.20 17.43 8.80
CA GLY A 309 -24.20 17.41 7.33
C GLY A 309 -24.47 16.02 6.76
N LEU A 310 -23.89 14.97 7.37
CA LEU A 310 -24.17 13.59 7.00
C LEU A 310 -25.64 13.21 7.23
N GLN A 311 -26.24 13.61 8.37
CA GLN A 311 -27.66 13.36 8.66
C GLN A 311 -28.59 14.07 7.66
N GLN A 312 -28.21 15.27 7.20
CA GLN A 312 -28.97 16.01 6.19
C GLN A 312 -28.86 15.37 4.80
N ALA A 313 -27.68 14.83 4.46
CA ALA A 313 -27.41 14.22 3.15
C ALA A 313 -27.87 12.77 3.04
N ILE A 314 -27.91 12.02 4.15
CA ILE A 314 -28.17 10.57 4.21
C ILE A 314 -29.37 10.32 5.12
N PRO A 315 -30.57 10.10 4.55
CA PRO A 315 -31.81 9.98 5.33
C PRO A 315 -31.80 8.86 6.39
N SER A 316 -31.08 7.76 6.15
CA SER A 316 -30.96 6.65 7.11
C SER A 316 -30.24 7.04 8.41
N LEU A 317 -29.53 8.16 8.44
CA LEU A 317 -28.82 8.68 9.62
C LEU A 317 -29.61 9.70 10.45
N THR A 318 -30.77 10.18 9.97
CA THR A 318 -31.49 11.34 10.57
C THR A 318 -31.72 11.21 12.07
N ASP A 319 -32.12 10.03 12.55
CA ASP A 319 -32.42 9.78 13.97
C ASP A 319 -31.35 8.96 14.69
N VAL A 320 -30.19 8.74 14.05
CA VAL A 320 -29.09 7.96 14.63
C VAL A 320 -28.24 8.87 15.52
N PRO A 321 -28.00 8.53 16.81
CA PRO A 321 -27.07 9.26 17.65
C PRO A 321 -25.63 9.15 17.13
N PHE A 322 -24.83 10.20 17.32
CA PHE A 322 -23.44 10.21 16.85
C PHE A 322 -22.60 9.05 17.42
N GLU A 323 -22.76 8.73 18.69
CA GLU A 323 -22.03 7.63 19.36
C GLU A 323 -22.35 6.29 18.70
N THR A 324 -23.63 6.05 18.35
CA THR A 324 -24.08 4.86 17.62
C THR A 324 -23.46 4.80 16.23
N PHE A 325 -23.46 5.92 15.51
CA PHE A 325 -22.81 6.03 14.19
C PHE A 325 -21.30 5.78 14.28
N TYR A 326 -20.62 6.42 15.24
CA TYR A 326 -19.19 6.28 15.43
C TYR A 326 -18.78 4.83 15.77
N ALA A 327 -19.57 4.18 16.64
CA ALA A 327 -19.35 2.77 16.97
C ALA A 327 -19.54 1.87 15.74
N ALA A 328 -20.58 2.12 14.92
CA ALA A 328 -20.85 1.36 13.71
C ALA A 328 -19.77 1.57 12.61
N VAL A 329 -19.22 2.78 12.46
CA VAL A 329 -18.10 3.06 11.53
C VAL A 329 -16.84 2.30 11.94
N ASN A 330 -16.64 2.10 13.24
CA ASN A 330 -15.48 1.42 13.80
C ASN A 330 -15.82 -0.01 14.33
N GLU A 331 -16.79 -0.67 13.67
CA GLU A 331 -17.12 -2.06 13.97
C GLU A 331 -15.89 -2.95 13.91
N VAL A 332 -15.74 -3.83 14.91
CA VAL A 332 -14.74 -4.89 14.90
C VAL A 332 -15.43 -6.23 14.66
N LYS A 333 -15.09 -6.85 13.55
CA LYS A 333 -15.66 -8.14 13.16
C LYS A 333 -14.62 -8.98 12.45
N PRO A 334 -13.96 -9.93 13.13
CA PRO A 334 -13.06 -10.84 12.47
C PRO A 334 -13.70 -11.45 11.24
N SER A 335 -13.08 -11.24 10.09
CA SER A 335 -13.61 -11.59 8.77
C SER A 335 -12.68 -12.53 8.01
N LEU A 336 -13.16 -13.09 6.90
CA LEU A 336 -12.37 -13.98 6.05
C LEU A 336 -11.52 -13.22 5.04
N ILE A 337 -12.03 -12.10 4.52
CA ILE A 337 -11.46 -11.42 3.37
C ILE A 337 -10.63 -10.22 3.85
N ARG A 338 -9.35 -10.22 3.50
CA ARG A 338 -8.39 -9.20 3.94
C ARG A 338 -8.81 -7.77 3.59
N ILE A 339 -9.26 -7.55 2.35
CA ILE A 339 -9.66 -6.20 1.89
C ILE A 339 -10.94 -5.67 2.54
N GLU A 340 -11.69 -6.54 3.23
CA GLU A 340 -12.90 -6.20 4.00
C GLU A 340 -12.64 -6.16 5.50
N ALA A 341 -11.39 -6.39 5.93
CA ALA A 341 -11.04 -6.44 7.34
C ALA A 341 -11.16 -5.06 7.99
N ASP A 342 -11.63 -5.05 9.24
CA ASP A 342 -11.63 -3.85 10.07
C ASP A 342 -10.21 -3.43 10.47
N GLU A 343 -10.08 -2.19 10.93
CA GLU A 343 -8.78 -1.59 11.29
C GLU A 343 -8.01 -2.40 12.36
N LEU A 344 -8.71 -3.01 13.32
CA LEU A 344 -8.07 -3.79 14.38
C LEU A 344 -7.54 -5.12 13.86
N THR A 345 -8.33 -5.84 13.04
CA THR A 345 -7.97 -7.20 12.60
C THR A 345 -7.11 -7.23 11.35
N TYR A 346 -7.02 -6.13 10.60
CA TYR A 346 -6.30 -6.07 9.32
C TYR A 346 -4.85 -6.57 9.41
N ALA A 347 -4.10 -6.14 10.43
CA ALA A 347 -2.72 -6.56 10.60
C ALA A 347 -2.56 -8.08 10.82
N LEU A 348 -3.55 -8.76 11.41
CA LEU A 348 -3.50 -10.22 11.58
C LEU A 348 -3.55 -10.95 10.24
N HIS A 349 -4.35 -10.45 9.28
CA HIS A 349 -4.38 -10.99 7.92
C HIS A 349 -3.01 -10.90 7.25
N ILE A 350 -2.29 -9.81 7.46
CA ILE A 350 -0.96 -9.59 6.89
C ILE A 350 0.08 -10.49 7.55
N ILE A 351 0.06 -10.59 8.88
CA ILE A 351 0.99 -11.44 9.64
C ILE A 351 0.85 -12.90 9.23
N ILE A 352 -0.37 -13.40 9.00
CA ILE A 352 -0.61 -14.75 8.47
C ILE A 352 0.14 -14.95 7.15
N ARG A 353 0.01 -14.04 6.22
CA ARG A 353 0.65 -14.12 4.90
C ARG A 353 2.17 -14.07 5.00
N TYR A 354 2.69 -13.18 5.83
CA TYR A 354 4.11 -13.07 6.10
C TYR A 354 4.70 -14.37 6.64
N GLU A 355 4.05 -15.00 7.62
CA GLU A 355 4.50 -16.28 8.19
C GLU A 355 4.47 -17.41 7.16
N LEU A 356 3.45 -17.44 6.30
CA LEU A 356 3.33 -18.43 5.22
C LEU A 356 4.41 -18.21 4.15
N GLU A 357 4.61 -16.97 3.69
CA GLU A 357 5.63 -16.64 2.70
C GLU A 357 7.05 -17.01 3.16
N LYS A 358 7.42 -16.68 4.38
CA LYS A 358 8.72 -17.07 4.94
C LYS A 358 8.96 -18.57 4.84
N ARG A 359 7.98 -19.36 5.26
CA ARG A 359 8.06 -20.82 5.26
C ARG A 359 8.02 -21.42 3.84
N LEU A 360 7.31 -20.78 2.91
CA LEU A 360 7.37 -21.15 1.49
C LEU A 360 8.77 -20.89 0.92
N ILE A 361 9.37 -19.75 1.22
CA ILE A 361 10.69 -19.38 0.67
C ILE A 361 11.82 -20.21 1.29
N THR A 362 11.76 -20.53 2.59
CA THR A 362 12.75 -21.42 3.23
C THR A 362 12.58 -22.90 2.87
N GLY A 363 11.43 -23.30 2.36
CA GLY A 363 11.10 -24.70 2.07
C GLY A 363 10.53 -25.48 3.25
N GLU A 364 10.26 -24.81 4.37
CA GLU A 364 9.61 -25.42 5.53
C GLU A 364 8.14 -25.74 5.27
N LEU A 365 7.53 -25.06 4.32
CA LEU A 365 6.15 -25.28 3.88
C LEU A 365 6.12 -25.60 2.38
N GLU A 366 5.53 -26.73 2.02
CA GLU A 366 5.27 -27.09 0.63
C GLU A 366 3.93 -26.49 0.19
N VAL A 367 3.84 -26.05 -1.07
CA VAL A 367 2.63 -25.41 -1.65
C VAL A 367 1.38 -26.28 -1.49
N LYS A 368 1.50 -27.59 -1.63
CA LYS A 368 0.35 -28.52 -1.43
C LYS A 368 -0.27 -28.46 -0.04
N ASN A 369 0.50 -28.04 0.99
CA ASN A 369 0.05 -27.95 2.38
C ASN A 369 -0.41 -26.52 2.75
N LEU A 370 -0.27 -25.56 1.83
CA LEU A 370 -0.57 -24.16 2.09
C LEU A 370 -2.03 -23.91 2.50
N PRO A 371 -3.06 -24.52 1.89
CA PRO A 371 -4.46 -24.32 2.32
C PRO A 371 -4.69 -24.75 3.78
N ALA A 372 -4.12 -25.87 4.19
CA ALA A 372 -4.27 -26.36 5.55
C ALA A 372 -3.63 -25.45 6.59
N GLU A 373 -2.40 -24.94 6.30
CA GLU A 373 -1.71 -23.98 7.16
C GLU A 373 -2.40 -22.62 7.19
N TRP A 374 -2.91 -22.15 6.05
CA TRP A 374 -3.74 -20.96 5.98
C TRP A 374 -4.95 -21.07 6.92
N ASN A 375 -5.72 -22.13 6.80
CA ASN A 375 -6.91 -22.35 7.62
C ASN A 375 -6.56 -22.45 9.12
N ARG A 376 -5.45 -23.10 9.45
CA ARG A 376 -4.97 -23.20 10.83
C ARG A 376 -4.65 -21.82 11.42
N LEU A 377 -3.91 -20.99 10.70
CA LEU A 377 -3.54 -19.64 11.16
C LEU A 377 -4.75 -18.71 11.26
N TYR A 378 -5.70 -18.80 10.33
CA TYR A 378 -6.95 -18.04 10.40
C TYR A 378 -7.76 -18.41 11.64
N LYS A 379 -7.85 -19.70 11.95
CA LYS A 379 -8.51 -20.16 13.18
C LYS A 379 -7.79 -19.70 14.43
N GLU A 380 -6.46 -19.77 14.43
CA GLU A 380 -5.64 -19.40 15.58
C GLU A 380 -5.66 -17.89 15.86
N TYR A 381 -5.54 -17.03 14.82
CA TYR A 381 -5.36 -15.59 15.00
C TYR A 381 -6.67 -14.80 14.96
N LEU A 382 -7.59 -15.21 14.11
CA LEU A 382 -8.86 -14.52 13.88
C LEU A 382 -10.06 -15.25 14.49
N GLY A 383 -9.90 -16.52 14.90
CA GLY A 383 -10.99 -17.33 15.43
C GLY A 383 -12.00 -17.83 14.38
N VAL A 384 -11.77 -17.55 13.10
CA VAL A 384 -12.72 -17.87 12.01
C VAL A 384 -12.36 -19.18 11.31
N ASP A 385 -13.37 -19.90 10.86
CA ASP A 385 -13.23 -21.11 10.05
C ASP A 385 -13.32 -20.72 8.56
N VAL A 386 -12.36 -21.18 7.76
CA VAL A 386 -12.29 -20.88 6.32
C VAL A 386 -13.13 -21.93 5.56
N PRO A 387 -14.24 -21.54 4.91
CA PRO A 387 -15.19 -22.51 4.33
C PRO A 387 -14.77 -23.02 2.95
N SER A 388 -13.89 -22.30 2.24
CA SER A 388 -13.47 -22.65 0.88
C SER A 388 -12.10 -22.03 0.55
N ASN A 389 -11.43 -22.53 -0.48
CA ASN A 389 -10.15 -21.98 -0.93
C ASN A 389 -10.32 -20.58 -1.55
N ALA A 390 -11.43 -20.32 -2.22
CA ALA A 390 -11.76 -19.01 -2.80
C ALA A 390 -11.87 -17.91 -1.73
N LYS A 391 -12.42 -18.26 -0.54
CA LYS A 391 -12.48 -17.38 0.63
C LYS A 391 -11.26 -17.49 1.54
N GLY A 392 -10.33 -18.34 1.21
CA GLY A 392 -9.09 -18.61 1.93
C GLY A 392 -7.87 -18.27 1.06
N VAL A 393 -7.07 -19.28 0.81
CA VAL A 393 -5.76 -19.21 0.16
C VAL A 393 -5.77 -18.61 -1.26
N LEU A 394 -6.91 -18.62 -1.96
CA LEU A 394 -7.08 -18.04 -3.30
C LEU A 394 -7.60 -16.60 -3.28
N GLN A 395 -7.77 -15.96 -2.12
CA GLN A 395 -8.42 -14.64 -2.07
C GLN A 395 -7.59 -13.51 -2.67
N ASP A 396 -6.27 -13.57 -2.60
CA ASP A 396 -5.35 -12.52 -3.05
C ASP A 396 -4.65 -12.88 -4.36
N VAL A 397 -4.52 -11.90 -5.26
CA VAL A 397 -3.83 -12.03 -6.54
C VAL A 397 -2.29 -12.06 -6.42
N HIS A 398 -1.73 -11.54 -5.34
CA HIS A 398 -0.31 -11.25 -5.16
C HIS A 398 0.62 -12.40 -5.56
N TRP A 399 0.32 -13.61 -5.10
CA TRP A 399 1.19 -14.77 -5.37
C TRP A 399 1.17 -15.21 -6.82
N SER A 400 0.07 -15.03 -7.54
CA SER A 400 0.02 -15.34 -8.97
C SER A 400 0.88 -14.40 -9.81
N GLY A 401 1.06 -13.15 -9.34
CA GLY A 401 1.96 -12.17 -9.94
C GLY A 401 3.41 -12.21 -9.42
N GLY A 402 3.76 -13.18 -8.56
CA GLY A 402 5.10 -13.28 -7.99
C GLY A 402 5.43 -12.22 -6.94
N SER A 403 4.43 -11.56 -6.35
CA SER A 403 4.65 -10.45 -5.39
C SER A 403 4.96 -10.96 -3.97
N PHE A 404 5.93 -11.86 -3.83
CA PHE A 404 6.43 -12.31 -2.53
C PHE A 404 7.26 -11.21 -1.86
N GLY A 405 7.04 -11.00 -0.55
CA GLY A 405 7.68 -9.91 0.20
C GLY A 405 6.85 -8.62 0.26
N TYR A 406 5.73 -8.53 -0.48
CA TYR A 406 4.89 -7.33 -0.54
C TYR A 406 3.98 -7.16 0.69
N PHE A 407 3.35 -8.23 1.17
CA PHE A 407 2.36 -8.18 2.25
C PHE A 407 2.83 -7.45 3.52
N PRO A 408 4.06 -7.61 4.01
CA PRO A 408 4.53 -6.88 5.19
C PRO A 408 4.36 -5.37 5.11
N SER A 409 4.45 -4.78 3.92
CA SER A 409 4.30 -3.33 3.71
C SER A 409 2.95 -2.79 4.19
N TYR A 410 1.87 -3.56 4.06
CA TYR A 410 0.55 -3.19 4.55
C TYR A 410 0.50 -3.03 6.07
N ALA A 411 1.05 -3.99 6.82
CA ALA A 411 1.10 -3.89 8.28
C ALA A 411 2.12 -2.84 8.76
N LEU A 412 3.24 -2.70 8.06
CA LEU A 412 4.21 -1.63 8.31
C LEU A 412 3.59 -0.25 8.07
N GLY A 413 2.71 -0.11 7.07
CA GLY A 413 1.93 1.11 6.85
C GLY A 413 1.13 1.54 8.09
N LEU A 414 0.45 0.60 8.76
CA LEU A 414 -0.23 0.86 10.03
C LEU A 414 0.75 1.28 11.13
N VAL A 415 1.88 0.59 11.25
CA VAL A 415 2.90 0.88 12.26
C VAL A 415 3.48 2.28 12.06
N TYR A 416 3.90 2.59 10.84
CA TYR A 416 4.46 3.90 10.50
C TYR A 416 3.46 5.04 10.67
N SER A 417 2.20 4.86 10.22
CA SER A 417 1.17 5.89 10.37
C SER A 417 0.91 6.24 11.83
N ALA A 418 0.89 5.24 12.72
CA ALA A 418 0.71 5.45 14.15
C ALA A 418 1.91 6.16 14.80
N GLN A 419 3.15 5.76 14.45
CA GLN A 419 4.35 6.44 14.91
C GLN A 419 4.41 7.90 14.43
N LEU A 420 4.08 8.16 13.18
CA LEU A 420 4.01 9.51 12.62
C LEU A 420 2.92 10.35 13.30
N ASN A 421 1.75 9.78 13.59
CA ASN A 421 0.69 10.47 14.31
C ASN A 421 1.10 10.85 15.75
N GLU A 422 1.83 9.98 16.45
CA GLU A 422 2.36 10.30 17.78
C GLU A 422 3.38 11.46 17.72
N ALA A 423 4.29 11.42 16.75
CA ALA A 423 5.28 12.48 16.54
C ALA A 423 4.62 13.81 16.12
N LEU A 424 3.67 13.76 15.19
CA LEU A 424 2.87 14.92 14.79
C LEU A 424 2.20 15.60 15.98
N ARG A 425 1.58 14.82 16.89
CA ARG A 425 0.89 15.35 18.07
C ARG A 425 1.83 15.98 19.11
N ARG A 426 3.10 15.56 19.11
CA ARG A 426 4.15 16.19 19.91
C ARG A 426 4.58 17.54 19.31
N ASP A 427 4.66 17.62 18.00
CA ASP A 427 5.28 18.76 17.28
C ASP A 427 4.26 19.83 16.87
N VAL A 428 3.00 19.44 16.62
CA VAL A 428 1.92 20.33 16.18
C VAL A 428 0.89 20.48 17.32
N ALA A 429 0.63 21.72 17.70
CA ALA A 429 -0.35 22.01 18.75
C ALA A 429 -1.79 21.77 18.27
N ASN A 430 -2.65 21.32 19.18
CA ASN A 430 -4.11 21.22 18.96
C ASN A 430 -4.53 20.38 17.76
N VAL A 431 -3.82 19.29 17.48
CA VAL A 431 -4.09 18.39 16.34
C VAL A 431 -5.56 17.95 16.30
N ASP A 432 -6.17 17.59 17.45
CA ASP A 432 -7.58 17.18 17.50
C ASP A 432 -8.53 18.29 17.06
N GLN A 433 -8.25 19.55 17.44
CA GLN A 433 -9.05 20.68 17.01
C GLN A 433 -8.86 20.96 15.50
N LEU A 434 -7.62 20.87 14.99
CA LEU A 434 -7.36 21.02 13.56
C LEU A 434 -8.12 19.96 12.73
N ILE A 435 -8.18 18.73 13.22
CA ILE A 435 -8.91 17.63 12.57
C ILE A 435 -10.42 17.92 12.61
N ALA A 436 -10.96 18.31 13.75
CA ALA A 436 -12.38 18.64 13.90
C ALA A 436 -12.79 19.80 12.98
N ASP A 437 -11.99 20.85 12.94
CA ASP A 437 -12.25 22.05 12.15
C ASP A 437 -12.05 21.86 10.63
N GLY A 438 -11.45 20.73 10.20
CA GLY A 438 -11.05 20.50 8.81
C GLY A 438 -9.89 21.40 8.36
N THR A 439 -9.13 21.95 9.31
CA THR A 439 -7.97 22.80 9.03
C THR A 439 -6.71 21.93 8.98
N LEU A 440 -6.60 21.07 7.96
CA LEU A 440 -5.56 20.02 7.90
C LEU A 440 -4.23 20.47 7.29
N GLN A 441 -4.10 21.72 6.85
CA GLN A 441 -2.86 22.24 6.24
C GLN A 441 -1.62 22.13 7.16
N PRO A 442 -1.70 22.39 8.49
CA PRO A 442 -0.54 22.19 9.37
C PRO A 442 -0.13 20.70 9.47
N ILE A 443 -1.08 19.76 9.45
CA ILE A 443 -0.84 18.32 9.46
C ILE A 443 -0.17 17.89 8.16
N LYS A 444 -0.74 18.30 7.01
CA LYS A 444 -0.16 18.04 5.69
C LYS A 444 1.23 18.65 5.54
N GLY A 445 1.44 19.88 6.05
CA GLY A 445 2.73 20.55 6.05
C GLY A 445 3.78 19.76 6.82
N TRP A 446 3.44 19.26 8.00
CA TRP A 446 4.34 18.42 8.80
C TRP A 446 4.69 17.10 8.08
N LEU A 447 3.69 16.42 7.50
CA LEU A 447 3.92 15.20 6.72
C LEU A 447 4.80 15.47 5.49
N ASN A 448 4.60 16.61 4.82
CA ASN A 448 5.42 17.01 3.69
C ASN A 448 6.88 17.24 4.11
N GLU A 449 7.10 18.00 5.19
CA GLU A 449 8.43 18.31 5.69
C GLU A 449 9.20 17.07 6.12
N HIS A 450 8.55 16.13 6.80
CA HIS A 450 9.21 15.00 7.42
C HIS A 450 9.27 13.75 6.52
N ILE A 451 8.30 13.58 5.62
CA ILE A 451 8.16 12.37 4.78
C ILE A 451 8.15 12.72 3.29
N HIS A 452 7.14 13.49 2.81
CA HIS A 452 6.82 13.52 1.39
C HIS A 452 7.96 14.08 0.54
N GLN A 453 8.53 15.23 0.90
CA GLN A 453 9.55 15.93 0.10
C GLN A 453 10.81 15.10 -0.16
N HIS A 454 11.03 14.05 0.64
CA HIS A 454 12.26 13.27 0.55
C HIS A 454 12.22 12.19 -0.54
N GLY A 455 11.04 11.85 -1.08
CA GLY A 455 10.91 10.76 -2.03
C GLY A 455 11.64 9.49 -1.55
N LYS A 456 12.34 8.81 -2.45
CA LYS A 456 13.19 7.67 -2.09
C LYS A 456 14.65 8.02 -1.81
N ALA A 457 14.98 9.32 -1.60
CA ALA A 457 16.32 9.73 -1.21
C ALA A 457 16.71 9.22 0.18
N LYS A 458 15.74 8.93 1.05
CA LYS A 458 15.95 8.29 2.36
C LYS A 458 15.30 6.91 2.39
N THR A 459 15.84 6.02 3.21
CA THR A 459 15.19 4.73 3.52
C THR A 459 14.01 4.92 4.48
N PRO A 460 13.08 3.95 4.58
CA PRO A 460 11.99 4.00 5.56
C PRO A 460 12.48 4.20 6.99
N ALA A 461 13.51 3.45 7.40
CA ALA A 461 14.09 3.57 8.74
C ALA A 461 14.66 4.96 9.01
N GLU A 462 15.36 5.57 8.03
CA GLU A 462 15.88 6.94 8.14
C GLU A 462 14.74 7.97 8.25
N LEU A 463 13.66 7.81 7.48
CA LEU A 463 12.49 8.69 7.54
C LEU A 463 11.81 8.61 8.91
N ILE A 464 11.52 7.42 9.39
CA ILE A 464 10.88 7.21 10.70
C ILE A 464 11.76 7.74 11.83
N GLN A 465 13.06 7.42 11.81
CA GLN A 465 14.00 7.92 12.82
C GLN A 465 14.10 9.46 12.81
N ALA A 466 14.15 10.08 11.64
CA ALA A 466 14.23 11.53 11.52
C ALA A 466 12.93 12.23 11.96
N ALA A 467 11.76 11.70 11.60
CA ALA A 467 10.47 12.28 11.94
C ALA A 467 10.10 12.07 13.42
N THR A 468 10.41 10.90 13.98
CA THR A 468 9.93 10.50 15.30
C THR A 468 10.97 10.60 16.41
N GLY A 469 12.25 10.55 16.05
CA GLY A 469 13.37 10.43 16.99
C GLY A 469 13.61 9.02 17.50
N GLN A 470 12.86 8.04 16.98
CA GLN A 470 12.90 6.65 17.44
C GLN A 470 13.02 5.68 16.27
N SER A 471 13.55 4.49 16.52
CA SER A 471 13.47 3.38 15.59
C SER A 471 12.02 2.89 15.41
N ILE A 472 11.79 2.03 14.43
CA ILE A 472 10.48 1.45 14.15
C ILE A 472 9.96 0.72 15.38
N SER A 473 8.70 1.01 15.79
CA SER A 473 8.06 0.46 16.97
C SER A 473 6.55 0.27 16.74
N VAL A 474 6.02 -0.83 17.20
CA VAL A 474 4.56 -1.12 17.17
C VAL A 474 3.80 -0.49 18.34
N GLN A 475 4.51 0.00 19.37
CA GLN A 475 3.88 0.51 20.58
C GLN A 475 2.92 1.69 20.33
N PRO A 476 3.23 2.68 19.47
CA PRO A 476 2.28 3.75 19.12
C PRO A 476 0.98 3.23 18.52
N LEU A 477 1.04 2.19 17.66
CA LEU A 477 -0.14 1.56 17.08
C LEU A 477 -0.96 0.83 18.16
N ILE A 478 -0.31 0.08 19.02
CA ILE A 478 -0.97 -0.64 20.14
C ILE A 478 -1.68 0.35 21.06
N ASN A 479 -1.02 1.45 21.42
CA ASN A 479 -1.59 2.50 22.27
C ASN A 479 -2.81 3.15 21.60
N TYR A 480 -2.71 3.46 20.32
CA TYR A 480 -3.80 4.05 19.55
C TYR A 480 -5.01 3.12 19.47
N LEU A 481 -4.81 1.86 19.06
CA LEU A 481 -5.90 0.88 18.94
C LEU A 481 -6.57 0.64 20.30
N THR A 482 -5.79 0.48 21.35
CA THR A 482 -6.30 0.30 22.72
C THR A 482 -7.17 1.51 23.14
N ALA A 483 -6.66 2.72 23.00
CA ALA A 483 -7.38 3.91 23.37
C ALA A 483 -8.66 4.13 22.53
N LYS A 484 -8.60 3.85 21.22
CA LYS A 484 -9.74 3.97 20.31
C LYS A 484 -10.85 2.99 20.68
N TYR A 485 -10.50 1.70 20.78
CA TYR A 485 -11.51 0.65 21.00
C TYR A 485 -12.04 0.61 22.43
N THR A 486 -11.29 1.10 23.43
CA THR A 486 -11.85 1.37 24.74
C THR A 486 -12.99 2.38 24.68
N ARG A 487 -12.79 3.51 23.97
CA ARG A 487 -13.85 4.53 23.79
C ARG A 487 -15.04 4.02 22.97
N VAL A 488 -14.78 3.26 21.90
CA VAL A 488 -15.84 2.68 21.07
C VAL A 488 -16.72 1.75 21.91
N VAL A 489 -16.14 0.94 22.79
CA VAL A 489 -16.88 0.04 23.69
C VAL A 489 -17.66 0.77 24.75
N GLU A 490 -17.15 1.89 25.26
CA GLU A 490 -17.88 2.74 26.21
C GLU A 490 -19.16 3.36 25.60
N ALA A 491 -19.22 3.44 24.27
CA ALA A 491 -20.37 3.94 23.51
C ALA A 491 -21.38 2.83 23.11
N LEU A 492 -21.07 1.56 23.34
CA LEU A 492 -21.94 0.39 23.10
C LEU A 492 -22.84 0.10 24.31
#